data_08fd1b4e12acdc720864f5ebac9aabf4
#
_entry.id   08fd1b4e12acdc720864f5ebac9aabf4
#
_cell.length_a   1.000
_cell.length_b   1.000
_cell.length_c   1.000
_cell.angle_alpha   90.00
_cell.angle_beta   90.00
_cell.angle_gamma   90.00
#
_symmetry.space_group_name_H-M   'P 1'
#
loop_
_entity.id
_entity.type
_entity.pdbx_description
1 polymer ?
#
loop_
_entity_poly.entity_id
_entity_poly.type
_entity_poly.pdbx_seq_one_letter_code
_entity_poly.pdbx_strand_id
1 'polypeptide(L)'
;MRSFIAATIAAAASATLMNGEDYAFIQYVAEHAKSYGTVEEFNFRKANFLAAHAEIAAFNSATQTIGHNVFSDWSADEFKKLLGYRAQDRIPSQSTFTPPKSNAAVVDWRSAGAVTPVKDQKACGSCWSFSTTGALEGAHFIASGELLSLSEQQLMDCSWKFGNLSCGGGLMDSAFNYAKTTPITTEAQYPYTAMFHTSCGYVAGTGKVQVSSYYDVTLNSAQALKDAIALGPVSVAIQANEPAFQYYTSGIITSGCGTSLDHGVLAVGYGSENGVEYTIVKNSWGPSWGESGYVRIGVAEGAGICGINSSASQPQTN
;
A
#
# COMPACT_ATOMS: atom_id res chain seq x y z
N MET A 1 -63.30 41.58 27.09
CA MET A 1 -62.23 40.71 27.59
C MET A 1 -62.14 39.48 26.69
N ARG A 2 -61.09 39.39 25.86
CA ARG A 2 -60.82 38.20 25.03
C ARG A 2 -59.68 37.46 25.68
N SER A 3 -59.97 36.25 26.23
CA SER A 3 -58.97 35.38 26.79
C SER A 3 -58.22 34.65 25.68
N PHE A 4 -56.90 34.88 25.59
CA PHE A 4 -56.00 34.11 24.75
C PHE A 4 -55.58 32.86 25.55
N ILE A 5 -56.01 31.69 25.06
CA ILE A 5 -55.50 30.40 25.55
C ILE A 5 -54.19 30.14 24.79
N ALA A 6 -53.05 30.26 25.48
CA ALA A 6 -51.76 29.83 24.95
C ALA A 6 -51.65 28.31 25.07
N ALA A 7 -51.73 27.61 23.95
CA ALA A 7 -51.45 26.17 23.90
C ALA A 7 -49.93 26.00 23.87
N THR A 8 -49.32 25.59 24.96
CA THR A 8 -47.93 25.14 25.02
C THR A 8 -47.85 23.73 24.43
N ILE A 9 -47.30 23.62 23.22
CA ILE A 9 -46.93 22.33 22.64
C ILE A 9 -45.60 21.91 23.29
N ALA A 10 -45.70 21.00 24.25
CA ALA A 10 -44.52 20.32 24.79
C ALA A 10 -44.04 19.29 23.74
N ALA A 11 -43.01 19.60 22.98
CA ALA A 11 -42.31 18.63 22.17
C ALA A 11 -41.51 17.71 23.11
N ALA A 12 -42.02 16.51 23.34
CA ALA A 12 -41.24 15.47 24.00
C ALA A 12 -40.13 15.04 23.09
N ALA A 13 -38.91 15.54 23.31
CA ALA A 13 -37.70 15.01 22.68
C ALA A 13 -37.47 13.62 23.29
N SER A 14 -37.81 12.56 22.55
CA SER A 14 -37.39 11.21 22.89
C SER A 14 -35.84 11.17 22.71
N ALA A 15 -35.12 11.28 23.81
CA ALA A 15 -33.70 10.97 23.82
C ALA A 15 -33.58 9.45 23.62
N THR A 16 -33.45 9.00 22.41
CA THR A 16 -33.06 7.63 22.14
C THR A 16 -31.61 7.48 22.62
N LEU A 17 -31.40 6.68 23.67
CA LEU A 17 -30.04 6.35 24.10
C LEU A 17 -29.31 5.72 22.91
N MET A 18 -28.16 6.26 22.58
CA MET A 18 -27.28 5.74 21.53
C MET A 18 -26.87 4.32 21.96
N ASN A 19 -27.02 3.34 21.08
CA ASN A 19 -26.49 2.00 21.34
C ASN A 19 -24.96 1.98 21.25
N GLY A 20 -24.32 0.89 21.69
CA GLY A 20 -22.88 0.78 21.73
C GLY A 20 -22.22 0.88 20.34
N GLU A 21 -22.88 0.37 19.29
CA GLU A 21 -22.42 0.42 17.90
C GLU A 21 -22.48 1.84 17.33
N ASP A 22 -23.55 2.58 17.62
CA ASP A 22 -23.68 3.98 17.23
C ASP A 22 -22.59 4.83 17.88
N TYR A 23 -22.31 4.57 19.14
CA TYR A 23 -21.24 5.26 19.87
C TYR A 23 -19.87 4.94 19.27
N ALA A 24 -19.57 3.68 18.96
CA ALA A 24 -18.32 3.27 18.34
C ALA A 24 -18.12 3.94 16.97
N PHE A 25 -19.19 4.04 16.15
CA PHE A 25 -19.10 4.72 14.87
C PHE A 25 -18.84 6.23 15.03
N ILE A 26 -19.50 6.90 15.99
CA ILE A 26 -19.24 8.33 16.23
C ILE A 26 -17.82 8.58 16.73
N GLN A 27 -17.29 7.71 17.59
CA GLN A 27 -15.87 7.78 17.98
C GLN A 27 -14.93 7.63 16.77
N TYR A 28 -15.19 6.63 15.91
CA TYR A 28 -14.44 6.44 14.66
C TYR A 28 -14.49 7.69 13.77
N VAL A 29 -15.67 8.30 13.58
CA VAL A 29 -15.84 9.53 12.80
C VAL A 29 -14.97 10.66 13.35
N ALA A 30 -14.95 10.83 14.67
CA ALA A 30 -14.15 11.86 15.33
C ALA A 30 -12.64 11.56 15.24
N GLU A 31 -12.22 10.33 15.52
CA GLU A 31 -10.83 9.91 15.53
C GLU A 31 -10.17 10.02 14.15
N HIS A 32 -10.90 9.63 13.10
CA HIS A 32 -10.41 9.65 11.72
C HIS A 32 -10.82 10.91 10.95
N ALA A 33 -11.32 11.95 11.64
CA ALA A 33 -11.75 13.24 11.07
C ALA A 33 -12.65 13.08 9.83
N LYS A 34 -13.59 12.11 9.89
CA LYS A 34 -14.53 11.85 8.80
C LYS A 34 -15.64 12.89 8.77
N SER A 35 -16.13 13.19 7.56
CA SER A 35 -17.25 14.10 7.33
C SER A 35 -18.08 13.58 6.16
N TYR A 36 -19.38 13.55 6.32
CA TYR A 36 -20.33 13.03 5.32
C TYR A 36 -21.35 14.11 4.95
N GLY A 37 -21.61 14.27 3.66
CA GLY A 37 -22.40 15.38 3.14
C GLY A 37 -23.90 15.21 3.30
N THR A 38 -24.40 13.97 3.42
CA THR A 38 -25.83 13.66 3.51
C THR A 38 -26.10 12.57 4.57
N VAL A 39 -27.38 12.45 4.97
CA VAL A 39 -27.83 11.39 5.88
C VAL A 39 -27.69 10.01 5.23
N GLU A 40 -27.94 9.91 3.94
CA GLU A 40 -27.78 8.68 3.16
C GLU A 40 -26.33 8.21 3.17
N GLU A 41 -25.38 9.11 2.93
CA GLU A 41 -23.97 8.81 3.00
C GLU A 41 -23.56 8.40 4.42
N PHE A 42 -23.96 9.15 5.44
CA PHE A 42 -23.71 8.80 6.84
C PHE A 42 -24.18 7.37 7.18
N ASN A 43 -25.39 7.01 6.77
CA ASN A 43 -25.95 5.69 7.01
C ASN A 43 -25.19 4.59 6.23
N PHE A 44 -24.80 4.88 5.00
CA PHE A 44 -23.97 3.97 4.18
C PHE A 44 -22.61 3.72 4.84
N ARG A 45 -21.92 4.78 5.27
CA ARG A 45 -20.63 4.70 5.95
C ARG A 45 -20.71 3.95 7.27
N LYS A 46 -21.78 4.21 8.03
CA LYS A 46 -22.05 3.48 9.28
C LYS A 46 -22.27 1.99 9.03
N ALA A 47 -23.01 1.61 8.01
CA ALA A 47 -23.23 0.20 7.67
C ALA A 47 -21.91 -0.51 7.32
N ASN A 48 -21.04 0.14 6.51
CA ASN A 48 -19.71 -0.41 6.21
C ASN A 48 -18.83 -0.53 7.46
N PHE A 49 -18.85 0.50 8.33
CA PHE A 49 -18.11 0.47 9.58
C PHE A 49 -18.55 -0.69 10.48
N LEU A 50 -19.86 -0.93 10.60
CA LEU A 50 -20.39 -2.04 11.42
C LEU A 50 -19.99 -3.40 10.83
N ALA A 51 -19.95 -3.55 9.51
CA ALA A 51 -19.44 -4.76 8.86
C ALA A 51 -17.95 -4.97 9.20
N ALA A 52 -17.13 -3.93 9.05
CA ALA A 52 -15.72 -3.96 9.43
C ALA A 52 -15.54 -4.26 10.93
N HIS A 53 -16.37 -3.68 11.79
CA HIS A 53 -16.35 -3.91 13.23
C HIS A 53 -16.60 -5.39 13.59
N ALA A 54 -17.56 -6.03 12.92
CA ALA A 54 -17.82 -7.44 13.09
C ALA A 54 -16.66 -8.33 12.63
N GLU A 55 -16.04 -8.02 11.48
CA GLU A 55 -14.84 -8.74 10.98
C GLU A 55 -13.66 -8.60 11.93
N ILE A 56 -13.39 -7.39 12.42
CA ILE A 56 -12.33 -7.11 13.38
C ILE A 56 -12.57 -7.86 14.69
N ALA A 57 -13.80 -7.86 15.20
CA ALA A 57 -14.16 -8.56 16.43
C ALA A 57 -14.06 -10.10 16.31
N ALA A 58 -14.32 -10.64 15.14
CA ALA A 58 -14.20 -12.07 14.84
C ALA A 58 -12.75 -12.53 14.58
N PHE A 59 -11.85 -11.60 14.31
CA PHE A 59 -10.46 -11.92 13.97
C PHE A 59 -9.70 -12.44 15.19
N ASN A 60 -8.98 -13.55 15.00
CA ASN A 60 -8.16 -14.15 16.04
C ASN A 60 -6.80 -14.54 15.47
N SER A 61 -5.74 -13.98 16.03
CA SER A 61 -4.36 -14.31 15.68
C SER A 61 -3.47 -14.20 16.92
N ALA A 62 -2.49 -15.09 17.03
CA ALA A 62 -1.50 -15.05 18.08
C ALA A 62 -0.31 -14.11 17.77
N THR A 63 -0.13 -13.72 16.52
CA THR A 63 1.06 -13.01 16.03
C THR A 63 0.76 -11.62 15.49
N GLN A 64 -0.51 -11.28 15.29
CA GLN A 64 -0.96 -10.06 14.63
C GLN A 64 -2.19 -9.49 15.31
N THR A 65 -2.34 -8.17 15.26
CA THR A 65 -3.57 -7.45 15.62
C THR A 65 -4.13 -6.70 14.42
N ILE A 66 -5.46 -6.62 14.35
CA ILE A 66 -6.17 -5.77 13.44
C ILE A 66 -7.09 -4.82 14.22
N GLY A 67 -7.45 -3.70 13.61
CA GLY A 67 -8.30 -2.70 14.25
C GLY A 67 -8.84 -1.71 13.23
N HIS A 68 -9.72 -0.81 13.69
CA HIS A 68 -10.24 0.24 12.84
C HIS A 68 -9.14 1.16 12.32
N ASN A 69 -9.27 1.55 11.05
CA ASN A 69 -8.39 2.48 10.37
C ASN A 69 -9.19 3.33 9.37
N VAL A 70 -8.53 4.14 8.58
CA VAL A 70 -9.17 5.06 7.62
C VAL A 70 -10.08 4.39 6.59
N PHE A 71 -10.02 3.07 6.44
CA PHE A 71 -10.81 2.29 5.48
C PHE A 71 -12.03 1.60 6.11
N SER A 72 -12.24 1.69 7.41
CA SER A 72 -13.30 0.93 8.09
C SER A 72 -14.73 1.35 7.69
N ASP A 73 -14.91 2.53 7.10
CA ASP A 73 -16.16 3.01 6.54
C ASP A 73 -16.28 2.86 5.01
N TRP A 74 -15.28 2.21 4.38
CA TRP A 74 -15.27 1.98 2.94
C TRP A 74 -16.02 0.69 2.58
N SER A 75 -16.72 0.72 1.44
CA SER A 75 -17.23 -0.52 0.86
C SER A 75 -16.09 -1.33 0.22
N ALA A 76 -16.32 -2.63 0.02
CA ALA A 76 -15.37 -3.49 -0.68
C ALA A 76 -15.03 -2.96 -2.09
N ASP A 77 -16.00 -2.38 -2.80
CA ASP A 77 -15.79 -1.79 -4.14
C ASP A 77 -14.93 -0.51 -4.10
N GLU A 78 -15.03 0.28 -3.03
CA GLU A 78 -14.16 1.45 -2.84
C GLU A 78 -12.73 1.01 -2.49
N PHE A 79 -12.58 0.05 -1.57
CA PHE A 79 -11.27 -0.47 -1.20
C PHE A 79 -10.56 -1.14 -2.37
N LYS A 80 -11.28 -1.90 -3.19
CA LYS A 80 -10.75 -2.52 -4.41
C LYS A 80 -10.12 -1.52 -5.38
N LYS A 81 -10.54 -0.26 -5.39
CA LYS A 81 -9.94 0.78 -6.23
C LYS A 81 -8.50 1.13 -5.85
N LEU A 82 -8.06 0.79 -4.63
CA LEU A 82 -6.66 0.94 -4.19
C LEU A 82 -5.76 -0.17 -4.76
N LEU A 83 -6.35 -1.33 -5.09
CA LEU A 83 -5.64 -2.55 -5.43
C LEU A 83 -5.41 -2.58 -6.95
N GLY A 84 -4.32 -1.94 -7.38
CA GLY A 84 -4.02 -1.71 -8.79
C GLY A 84 -2.95 -2.64 -9.38
N TYR A 85 -2.58 -3.75 -8.74
CA TYR A 85 -1.63 -4.70 -9.33
C TYR A 85 -2.33 -5.62 -10.33
N ARG A 86 -1.80 -5.72 -11.57
CA ARG A 86 -2.40 -6.43 -12.70
C ARG A 86 -1.65 -7.73 -13.02
N ALA A 87 -1.73 -8.70 -12.12
CA ALA A 87 -0.99 -9.97 -12.20
C ALA A 87 -1.10 -10.67 -13.57
N GLN A 88 -2.29 -10.64 -14.19
CA GLN A 88 -2.57 -11.28 -15.48
C GLN A 88 -1.79 -10.68 -16.67
N ASP A 89 -1.29 -9.45 -16.53
CA ASP A 89 -0.60 -8.73 -17.60
C ASP A 89 0.94 -8.84 -17.47
N ARG A 90 1.43 -9.54 -16.42
CA ARG A 90 2.86 -9.64 -16.15
C ARG A 90 3.59 -10.48 -17.19
N ILE A 91 4.65 -9.89 -17.75
CA ILE A 91 5.60 -10.59 -18.62
C ILE A 91 6.92 -10.69 -17.83
N PRO A 92 7.44 -11.90 -17.55
CA PRO A 92 8.68 -12.07 -16.81
C PRO A 92 9.86 -11.36 -17.46
N SER A 93 10.79 -10.86 -16.63
CA SER A 93 12.06 -10.31 -17.07
C SER A 93 12.90 -11.39 -17.80
N GLN A 94 13.67 -10.95 -18.80
CA GLN A 94 14.63 -11.82 -19.50
C GLN A 94 16.02 -11.79 -18.84
N SER A 95 16.21 -11.10 -17.72
CA SER A 95 17.47 -11.05 -17.01
C SER A 95 17.82 -12.42 -16.42
N THR A 96 19.09 -12.80 -16.57
CA THR A 96 19.65 -14.02 -15.96
C THR A 96 20.37 -13.74 -14.63
N PHE A 97 20.31 -12.50 -14.14
CA PHE A 97 20.95 -12.14 -12.88
C PHE A 97 20.28 -12.86 -11.70
N THR A 98 21.11 -13.47 -10.86
CA THR A 98 20.66 -14.10 -9.62
C THR A 98 21.45 -13.47 -8.46
N PRO A 99 20.77 -12.91 -7.44
CA PRO A 99 21.42 -12.37 -6.27
C PRO A 99 22.33 -13.42 -5.58
N PRO A 100 23.48 -13.01 -5.05
CA PRO A 100 24.28 -13.90 -4.20
C PRO A 100 23.51 -14.24 -2.91
N LYS A 101 23.72 -15.44 -2.41
CA LYS A 101 23.08 -15.90 -1.18
C LYS A 101 23.44 -15.00 0.00
N SER A 102 22.45 -14.48 0.69
CA SER A 102 22.62 -13.73 1.92
C SER A 102 22.58 -14.65 3.15
N ASN A 103 23.51 -14.43 4.06
CA ASN A 103 23.53 -15.04 5.39
C ASN A 103 23.25 -14.01 6.50
N ALA A 104 22.86 -12.79 6.16
CA ALA A 104 22.50 -11.77 7.14
C ALA A 104 21.24 -12.22 7.91
N ALA A 105 21.28 -12.13 9.24
CA ALA A 105 20.12 -12.46 10.08
C ALA A 105 19.05 -11.37 10.02
N VAL A 106 19.45 -10.11 9.83
CA VAL A 106 18.58 -8.93 9.79
C VAL A 106 19.08 -7.99 8.70
N VAL A 107 18.14 -7.44 7.95
CA VAL A 107 18.35 -6.33 7.01
C VAL A 107 17.25 -5.31 7.22
N ASP A 108 17.58 -4.03 7.32
CA ASP A 108 16.62 -2.92 7.41
C ASP A 108 17.14 -1.69 6.66
N TRP A 109 16.66 -1.50 5.45
CA TRP A 109 17.05 -0.37 4.59
C TRP A 109 16.53 0.97 5.08
N ARG A 110 15.54 0.98 5.97
CA ARG A 110 15.07 2.22 6.63
C ARG A 110 16.17 2.79 7.52
N SER A 111 16.77 1.93 8.33
CA SER A 111 17.88 2.29 9.21
C SER A 111 19.16 2.65 8.44
N ALA A 112 19.33 2.08 7.25
CA ALA A 112 20.45 2.39 6.36
C ALA A 112 20.25 3.72 5.60
N GLY A 113 19.07 4.35 5.67
CA GLY A 113 18.78 5.61 5.00
C GLY A 113 18.37 5.47 3.52
N ALA A 114 18.06 4.27 3.05
CA ALA A 114 17.73 3.98 1.65
C ALA A 114 16.22 4.02 1.34
N VAL A 115 15.38 4.42 2.32
CA VAL A 115 13.92 4.40 2.19
C VAL A 115 13.35 5.78 2.52
N THR A 116 12.62 6.36 1.56
CA THR A 116 11.92 7.63 1.73
C THR A 116 10.76 7.52 2.74
N PRO A 117 10.24 8.63 3.29
CA PRO A 117 9.03 8.62 4.12
C PRO A 117 7.86 7.88 3.44
N VAL A 118 6.95 7.34 4.24
CA VAL A 118 5.74 6.68 3.73
C VAL A 118 4.85 7.70 3.03
N LYS A 119 4.45 7.36 1.80
CA LYS A 119 3.57 8.16 0.95
C LYS A 119 2.13 7.62 0.99
N ASP A 120 1.20 8.34 0.36
CA ASP A 120 -0.22 7.97 0.33
C ASP A 120 -0.79 8.07 -1.08
N GLN A 121 -1.15 6.91 -1.66
CA GLN A 121 -1.75 6.80 -2.99
C GLN A 121 -3.19 7.31 -3.09
N LYS A 122 -3.84 7.62 -1.95
CA LYS A 122 -5.25 8.03 -1.90
C LYS A 122 -6.18 7.02 -2.60
N ALA A 123 -7.34 7.45 -3.09
CA ALA A 123 -8.33 6.60 -3.76
C ALA A 123 -7.98 6.34 -5.24
N CYS A 124 -6.76 5.84 -5.51
CA CYS A 124 -6.24 5.57 -6.85
C CYS A 124 -5.47 4.26 -6.87
N GLY A 125 -5.71 3.39 -7.84
CA GLY A 125 -5.04 2.09 -8.02
C GLY A 125 -3.61 2.21 -8.55
N SER A 126 -2.81 3.10 -7.96
CA SER A 126 -1.44 3.43 -8.37
C SER A 126 -0.36 2.76 -7.51
N CYS A 127 -0.70 1.79 -6.67
CA CYS A 127 0.23 1.07 -5.78
C CYS A 127 1.49 0.57 -6.51
N TRP A 128 1.35 0.14 -7.76
CA TRP A 128 2.44 -0.28 -8.63
C TRP A 128 3.48 0.84 -8.85
N SER A 129 3.06 2.11 -8.97
CA SER A 129 3.98 3.23 -9.15
C SER A 129 4.75 3.55 -7.87
N PHE A 130 4.11 3.46 -6.69
CA PHE A 130 4.77 3.64 -5.40
C PHE A 130 5.78 2.53 -5.09
N SER A 131 5.43 1.28 -5.40
CA SER A 131 6.37 0.15 -5.32
C SER A 131 7.59 0.37 -6.22
N THR A 132 7.36 0.84 -7.47
CA THR A 132 8.42 1.12 -8.43
C THR A 132 9.34 2.25 -7.96
N THR A 133 8.76 3.41 -7.58
CA THR A 133 9.57 4.56 -7.12
C THR A 133 10.37 4.21 -5.89
N GLY A 134 9.78 3.51 -4.92
CA GLY A 134 10.48 3.08 -3.71
C GLY A 134 11.67 2.15 -4.00
N ALA A 135 11.54 1.22 -4.96
CA ALA A 135 12.65 0.37 -5.37
C ALA A 135 13.76 1.18 -6.09
N LEU A 136 13.38 2.16 -6.94
CA LEU A 136 14.33 3.05 -7.62
C LEU A 136 15.03 4.00 -6.66
N GLU A 137 14.32 4.55 -5.69
CA GLU A 137 14.86 5.41 -4.62
C GLU A 137 15.95 4.68 -3.83
N GLY A 138 15.67 3.43 -3.44
CA GLY A 138 16.63 2.59 -2.73
C GLY A 138 17.83 2.18 -3.60
N ALA A 139 17.59 1.77 -4.84
CA ALA A 139 18.67 1.40 -5.77
C ALA A 139 19.59 2.60 -6.07
N HIS A 140 19.01 3.78 -6.28
CA HIS A 140 19.77 5.01 -6.48
C HIS A 140 20.60 5.40 -5.25
N PHE A 141 20.00 5.33 -4.06
CA PHE A 141 20.73 5.59 -2.82
C PHE A 141 21.93 4.66 -2.64
N ILE A 142 21.76 3.37 -2.91
CA ILE A 142 22.85 2.37 -2.80
C ILE A 142 23.97 2.67 -3.81
N ALA A 143 23.62 3.11 -5.01
CA ALA A 143 24.60 3.40 -6.06
C ALA A 143 25.31 4.76 -5.87
N SER A 144 24.61 5.80 -5.40
CA SER A 144 25.09 7.20 -5.38
C SER A 144 25.31 7.78 -3.99
N GLY A 145 24.70 7.22 -2.94
CA GLY A 145 24.62 7.80 -1.60
C GLY A 145 23.57 8.90 -1.45
N GLU A 146 22.81 9.25 -2.50
CA GLU A 146 21.78 10.28 -2.48
C GLU A 146 20.37 9.66 -2.45
N LEU A 147 19.58 9.99 -1.41
CA LEU A 147 18.17 9.57 -1.34
C LEU A 147 17.28 10.64 -1.97
N LEU A 148 16.62 10.29 -3.07
CA LEU A 148 15.68 11.15 -3.78
C LEU A 148 14.25 10.63 -3.61
N SER A 149 13.27 11.51 -3.42
CA SER A 149 11.85 11.15 -3.57
C SER A 149 11.46 11.30 -5.04
N LEU A 150 11.05 10.20 -5.67
CA LEU A 150 10.74 10.13 -7.10
C LEU A 150 9.23 10.28 -7.36
N SER A 151 8.88 10.68 -8.58
CA SER A 151 7.51 10.96 -9.01
C SER A 151 6.75 9.70 -9.40
N GLU A 152 5.75 9.33 -8.63
CA GLU A 152 4.74 8.34 -8.99
C GLU A 152 3.85 8.84 -10.12
N GLN A 153 3.54 10.16 -10.13
CA GLN A 153 2.69 10.75 -11.15
C GLN A 153 3.31 10.66 -12.54
N GLN A 154 4.63 10.83 -12.68
CA GLN A 154 5.29 10.62 -13.96
C GLN A 154 5.07 9.21 -14.50
N LEU A 155 5.19 8.19 -13.63
CA LEU A 155 4.92 6.80 -14.04
C LEU A 155 3.48 6.63 -14.47
N MET A 156 2.53 7.19 -13.73
CA MET A 156 1.09 7.09 -14.02
C MET A 156 0.72 7.72 -15.37
N ASP A 157 1.25 8.90 -15.65
CA ASP A 157 0.87 9.67 -16.83
C ASP A 157 1.68 9.30 -18.10
N CYS A 158 2.87 8.70 -17.92
CA CYS A 158 3.81 8.56 -19.03
C CYS A 158 4.09 7.10 -19.44
N SER A 159 3.77 6.10 -18.59
CA SER A 159 4.13 4.70 -18.88
C SER A 159 3.01 3.87 -19.53
N TRP A 160 1.95 4.46 -20.02
CA TRP A 160 0.81 3.76 -20.60
C TRP A 160 1.17 2.96 -21.87
N LYS A 161 2.16 3.38 -22.67
CA LYS A 161 2.67 2.60 -23.81
C LYS A 161 3.38 1.32 -23.39
N PHE A 162 3.73 1.21 -22.12
CA PHE A 162 4.34 0.02 -21.52
C PHE A 162 3.31 -0.88 -20.82
N GLY A 163 2.01 -0.55 -20.89
CA GLY A 163 0.91 -1.36 -20.36
C GLY A 163 0.34 -0.88 -19.03
N ASN A 164 0.84 0.19 -18.43
CA ASN A 164 0.30 0.77 -17.21
C ASN A 164 -0.91 1.66 -17.50
N LEU A 165 -1.92 1.64 -16.62
CA LEU A 165 -3.21 2.29 -16.81
C LEU A 165 -3.52 3.34 -15.72
N SER A 166 -2.50 4.03 -15.20
CA SER A 166 -2.66 5.07 -14.16
C SER A 166 -3.41 4.53 -12.94
N CYS A 167 -4.51 5.16 -12.49
CA CYS A 167 -5.36 4.65 -11.41
C CYS A 167 -6.12 3.35 -11.77
N GLY A 168 -6.13 2.93 -13.03
CA GLY A 168 -6.70 1.64 -13.47
C GLY A 168 -5.76 0.45 -13.25
N GLY A 169 -4.60 0.69 -12.64
CA GLY A 169 -3.62 -0.34 -12.30
C GLY A 169 -2.44 -0.43 -13.26
N GLY A 170 -1.48 -1.25 -12.88
CA GLY A 170 -0.26 -1.47 -13.66
C GLY A 170 0.67 -2.49 -13.04
N LEU A 171 1.90 -2.50 -13.53
CA LEU A 171 2.97 -3.41 -13.14
C LEU A 171 4.26 -2.64 -12.88
N MET A 172 5.01 -3.06 -11.86
CA MET A 172 6.32 -2.51 -11.55
C MET A 172 7.31 -2.78 -12.70
N ASP A 173 7.26 -3.97 -13.30
CA ASP A 173 8.11 -4.36 -14.43
C ASP A 173 7.89 -3.47 -15.66
N SER A 174 6.63 -3.13 -15.95
CA SER A 174 6.26 -2.17 -17.00
C SER A 174 6.80 -0.77 -16.71
N ALA A 175 6.75 -0.35 -15.45
CA ALA A 175 7.30 0.93 -15.01
C ALA A 175 8.84 0.94 -15.07
N PHE A 176 9.51 -0.15 -14.72
CA PHE A 176 10.97 -0.29 -14.92
C PHE A 176 11.34 -0.23 -16.40
N ASN A 177 10.56 -0.85 -17.28
CA ASN A 177 10.79 -0.75 -18.72
C ASN A 177 10.62 0.68 -19.26
N TYR A 178 9.65 1.45 -18.73
CA TYR A 178 9.56 2.88 -19.02
C TYR A 178 10.80 3.62 -18.50
N ALA A 179 11.22 3.37 -17.26
CA ALA A 179 12.36 4.03 -16.62
C ALA A 179 13.71 3.71 -17.25
N LYS A 180 13.84 2.62 -18.04
CA LYS A 180 15.01 2.37 -18.91
C LYS A 180 15.13 3.39 -20.04
N THR A 181 14.01 3.89 -20.56
CA THR A 181 13.99 4.80 -21.70
C THR A 181 13.89 6.26 -21.30
N THR A 182 13.32 6.54 -20.13
CA THR A 182 13.03 7.90 -19.64
C THR A 182 13.36 7.96 -18.16
N PRO A 183 14.35 8.76 -17.74
CA PRO A 183 14.70 8.92 -16.33
C PRO A 183 13.53 9.46 -15.52
N ILE A 184 13.36 8.98 -14.30
CA ILE A 184 12.31 9.44 -13.40
C ILE A 184 12.75 10.72 -12.70
N THR A 185 11.89 11.73 -12.72
CA THR A 185 12.09 13.02 -12.03
C THR A 185 11.67 12.92 -10.56
N THR A 186 11.97 13.97 -9.79
CA THR A 186 11.60 14.01 -8.37
C THR A 186 10.11 14.29 -8.17
N GLU A 187 9.58 13.87 -7.03
CA GLU A 187 8.22 14.18 -6.57
C GLU A 187 7.98 15.69 -6.53
N ALA A 188 8.98 16.47 -6.12
CA ALA A 188 8.88 17.94 -6.08
C ALA A 188 8.70 18.59 -7.46
N GLN A 189 9.25 17.98 -8.53
CA GLN A 189 9.14 18.49 -9.90
C GLN A 189 7.88 18.01 -10.62
N TYR A 190 7.36 16.85 -10.25
CA TYR A 190 6.14 16.27 -10.83
C TYR A 190 5.29 15.66 -9.71
N PRO A 191 4.56 16.50 -8.95
CA PRO A 191 3.87 16.07 -7.74
C PRO A 191 2.73 15.08 -8.00
N TYR A 192 2.54 14.17 -7.05
CA TYR A 192 1.44 13.20 -7.05
C TYR A 192 0.09 13.89 -6.83
N THR A 193 -0.88 13.58 -7.68
CA THR A 193 -2.23 14.18 -7.65
C THR A 193 -3.35 13.17 -7.37
N ALA A 194 -3.04 11.87 -7.37
CA ALA A 194 -4.03 10.78 -7.30
C ALA A 194 -5.08 10.82 -8.42
N MET A 195 -4.74 11.43 -9.56
CA MET A 195 -5.64 11.57 -10.71
C MET A 195 -5.00 11.02 -11.98
N PHE A 196 -5.84 10.56 -12.87
CA PHE A 196 -5.45 10.24 -14.24
C PHE A 196 -5.36 11.52 -15.08
N HIS A 197 -4.20 11.73 -15.72
CA HIS A 197 -4.05 12.79 -16.73
C HIS A 197 -3.94 12.16 -18.13
N THR A 198 -4.54 12.80 -19.11
CA THR A 198 -4.57 12.31 -20.50
C THR A 198 -3.27 12.57 -21.27
N SER A 199 -2.35 13.34 -20.68
CA SER A 199 -1.06 13.70 -21.28
C SER A 199 0.08 13.54 -20.29
N CYS A 200 1.22 13.09 -20.79
CA CYS A 200 2.48 13.05 -20.04
C CYS A 200 3.05 14.47 -19.90
N GLY A 201 3.20 14.92 -18.66
CA GLY A 201 3.76 16.24 -18.32
C GLY A 201 5.28 16.23 -18.07
N TYR A 202 5.97 15.11 -18.34
CA TYR A 202 7.41 15.03 -18.14
C TYR A 202 8.17 16.02 -19.02
N VAL A 203 9.08 16.78 -18.39
CA VAL A 203 9.96 17.74 -19.08
C VAL A 203 11.32 17.07 -19.31
N ALA A 204 11.74 16.98 -20.56
CA ALA A 204 13.01 16.37 -20.90
C ALA A 204 14.19 17.08 -20.20
N GLY A 205 15.13 16.30 -19.67
CA GLY A 205 16.28 16.79 -18.92
C GLY A 205 16.05 17.01 -17.41
N THR A 206 14.81 16.83 -16.90
CA THR A 206 14.53 16.93 -15.44
C THR A 206 14.69 15.59 -14.73
N GLY A 207 14.77 14.48 -15.46
CA GLY A 207 14.93 13.15 -14.88
C GLY A 207 16.22 13.00 -14.07
N LYS A 208 16.15 12.27 -12.98
CA LYS A 208 17.25 12.06 -12.02
C LYS A 208 17.73 10.62 -11.98
N VAL A 209 16.80 9.66 -12.01
CA VAL A 209 17.11 8.24 -11.83
C VAL A 209 16.67 7.45 -13.06
N GLN A 210 17.60 6.77 -13.69
CA GLN A 210 17.35 5.90 -14.83
C GLN A 210 17.66 4.45 -14.49
N VAL A 211 16.79 3.53 -14.92
CA VAL A 211 17.01 2.10 -14.81
C VAL A 211 18.01 1.64 -15.87
N SER A 212 19.08 1.00 -15.47
CA SER A 212 19.99 0.29 -16.38
C SER A 212 19.46 -1.10 -16.73
N SER A 213 19.01 -1.83 -15.72
CA SER A 213 18.39 -3.15 -15.86
C SER A 213 17.46 -3.42 -14.68
N TYR A 214 16.66 -4.48 -14.77
CA TYR A 214 15.98 -5.10 -13.63
C TYR A 214 15.93 -6.61 -13.83
N TYR A 215 15.73 -7.33 -12.74
CA TYR A 215 15.58 -8.79 -12.78
C TYR A 215 14.41 -9.23 -11.93
N ASP A 216 13.84 -10.37 -12.28
CA ASP A 216 12.86 -11.05 -11.47
C ASP A 216 13.57 -11.88 -10.41
N VAL A 217 13.07 -11.78 -9.18
CA VAL A 217 13.46 -12.70 -8.10
C VAL A 217 12.87 -14.07 -8.39
N THR A 218 13.63 -15.12 -8.11
CA THR A 218 13.15 -16.51 -8.30
C THR A 218 11.81 -16.71 -7.59
N LEU A 219 10.81 -17.10 -8.37
CA LEU A 219 9.44 -17.25 -7.90
C LEU A 219 9.33 -18.34 -6.82
N ASN A 220 8.42 -18.11 -5.89
CA ASN A 220 8.07 -19.07 -4.84
C ASN A 220 9.24 -19.53 -3.97
N SER A 221 10.22 -18.66 -3.75
CA SER A 221 11.38 -18.90 -2.91
C SER A 221 11.59 -17.78 -1.91
N ALA A 222 11.36 -18.09 -0.64
CA ALA A 222 11.60 -17.15 0.46
C ALA A 222 13.10 -16.77 0.55
N GLN A 223 14.00 -17.72 0.32
CA GLN A 223 15.44 -17.45 0.34
C GLN A 223 15.84 -16.50 -0.80
N ALA A 224 15.31 -16.69 -2.02
CA ALA A 224 15.63 -15.80 -3.13
C ALA A 224 15.13 -14.36 -2.88
N LEU A 225 13.97 -14.18 -2.23
CA LEU A 225 13.50 -12.88 -1.83
C LEU A 225 14.40 -12.24 -0.76
N LYS A 226 14.83 -13.00 0.25
CA LYS A 226 15.80 -12.52 1.26
C LYS A 226 17.14 -12.13 0.60
N ASP A 227 17.63 -12.92 -0.35
CA ASP A 227 18.86 -12.63 -1.10
C ASP A 227 18.76 -11.32 -1.89
N ALA A 228 17.62 -11.08 -2.55
CA ALA A 228 17.37 -9.82 -3.25
C ALA A 228 17.25 -8.63 -2.29
N ILE A 229 16.49 -8.77 -1.19
CA ILE A 229 16.35 -7.72 -0.17
C ILE A 229 17.71 -7.36 0.45
N ALA A 230 18.64 -8.31 0.57
CA ALA A 230 19.97 -8.02 1.09
C ALA A 230 20.80 -7.09 0.18
N LEU A 231 20.45 -6.98 -1.11
CA LEU A 231 21.07 -6.06 -2.07
C LEU A 231 20.39 -4.69 -2.11
N GLY A 232 19.14 -4.57 -1.68
CA GLY A 232 18.37 -3.33 -1.71
C GLY A 232 16.86 -3.56 -1.61
N PRO A 233 16.04 -2.50 -1.53
CA PRO A 233 14.59 -2.61 -1.58
C PRO A 233 14.08 -3.30 -2.85
N VAL A 234 13.05 -4.14 -2.71
CA VAL A 234 12.49 -5.00 -3.76
C VAL A 234 11.02 -4.68 -3.97
N SER A 235 10.61 -4.44 -5.20
CA SER A 235 9.19 -4.36 -5.56
C SER A 235 8.56 -5.75 -5.47
N VAL A 236 7.49 -5.88 -4.69
CA VAL A 236 6.76 -7.14 -4.53
C VAL A 236 5.27 -6.92 -4.72
N ALA A 237 4.56 -7.98 -5.12
CA ALA A 237 3.10 -7.98 -5.13
C ALA A 237 2.55 -8.93 -4.08
N ILE A 238 1.41 -8.57 -3.50
CA ILE A 238 0.72 -9.32 -2.45
C ILE A 238 -0.78 -9.37 -2.71
N GLN A 239 -1.48 -10.26 -2.00
CA GLN A 239 -2.93 -10.18 -1.84
C GLN A 239 -3.24 -9.32 -0.61
N ALA A 240 -3.91 -8.19 -0.81
CA ALA A 240 -4.18 -7.18 0.21
C ALA A 240 -5.68 -6.94 0.49
N ASN A 241 -6.58 -7.61 -0.25
CA ASN A 241 -8.03 -7.43 -0.11
C ASN A 241 -8.65 -8.17 1.08
N GLU A 242 -7.85 -8.85 1.89
CA GLU A 242 -8.33 -9.60 3.04
C GLU A 242 -8.29 -8.77 4.34
N PRO A 243 -9.20 -8.99 5.31
CA PRO A 243 -9.24 -8.24 6.56
C PRO A 243 -7.93 -8.25 7.35
N ALA A 244 -7.17 -9.36 7.31
CA ALA A 244 -5.88 -9.49 7.96
C ALA A 244 -4.86 -8.43 7.50
N PHE A 245 -4.96 -7.98 6.24
CA PHE A 245 -4.11 -6.92 5.69
C PHE A 245 -4.82 -5.56 5.71
N GLN A 246 -6.07 -5.47 5.26
CA GLN A 246 -6.82 -4.22 5.19
C GLN A 246 -6.87 -3.49 6.54
N TYR A 247 -7.14 -4.22 7.63
CA TYR A 247 -7.28 -3.69 8.98
C TYR A 247 -6.05 -3.92 9.86
N TYR A 248 -4.91 -4.25 9.27
CA TYR A 248 -3.67 -4.48 10.00
C TYR A 248 -3.27 -3.27 10.84
N THR A 249 -2.91 -3.51 12.11
CA THR A 249 -2.40 -2.47 13.02
C THR A 249 -0.97 -2.78 13.50
N SER A 250 -0.69 -4.03 13.87
CA SER A 250 0.66 -4.41 14.34
C SER A 250 0.87 -5.92 14.36
N GLY A 251 2.12 -6.34 14.58
CA GLY A 251 2.54 -7.73 14.68
C GLY A 251 2.96 -8.34 13.35
N ILE A 252 2.99 -9.66 13.25
CA ILE A 252 3.45 -10.38 12.07
C ILE A 252 2.27 -11.12 11.45
N ILE A 253 1.93 -10.82 10.20
CA ILE A 253 0.92 -11.56 9.43
C ILE A 253 1.49 -12.94 9.10
N THR A 254 0.95 -13.99 9.71
CA THR A 254 1.35 -15.38 9.44
C THR A 254 0.27 -16.18 8.73
N SER A 255 -0.94 -15.63 8.63
CA SER A 255 -2.09 -16.24 7.94
C SER A 255 -3.16 -15.19 7.65
N GLY A 256 -4.28 -15.60 7.04
CA GLY A 256 -5.46 -14.73 6.83
C GLY A 256 -5.43 -13.94 5.53
N CYS A 257 -4.42 -14.11 4.66
CA CYS A 257 -4.46 -13.72 3.26
C CYS A 257 -4.10 -14.90 2.35
N GLY A 258 -4.61 -14.87 1.11
CA GLY A 258 -4.31 -15.86 0.09
C GLY A 258 -3.14 -15.42 -0.81
N THR A 259 -3.20 -15.82 -2.08
CA THR A 259 -2.13 -15.59 -3.06
C THR A 259 -2.63 -14.98 -4.37
N SER A 260 -3.86 -14.44 -4.37
CA SER A 260 -4.43 -13.72 -5.52
C SER A 260 -3.92 -12.28 -5.53
N LEU A 261 -2.74 -12.07 -6.12
CA LEU A 261 -2.02 -10.80 -6.07
C LEU A 261 -2.83 -9.65 -6.66
N ASP A 262 -3.03 -8.58 -5.89
CA ASP A 262 -3.82 -7.41 -6.25
C ASP A 262 -3.18 -6.07 -5.88
N HIS A 263 -2.08 -6.09 -5.10
CA HIS A 263 -1.45 -4.89 -4.56
C HIS A 263 0.07 -4.91 -4.69
N GLY A 264 0.65 -3.82 -5.22
CA GLY A 264 2.10 -3.63 -5.32
C GLY A 264 2.64 -2.88 -4.10
N VAL A 265 3.65 -3.44 -3.43
CA VAL A 265 4.29 -2.87 -2.23
C VAL A 265 5.80 -3.02 -2.30
N LEU A 266 6.53 -2.53 -1.30
CA LEU A 266 7.99 -2.52 -1.28
C LEU A 266 8.54 -3.31 -0.10
N ALA A 267 9.26 -4.40 -0.35
CA ALA A 267 10.04 -5.11 0.67
C ALA A 267 11.33 -4.32 0.95
N VAL A 268 11.50 -3.89 2.20
CA VAL A 268 12.61 -3.02 2.62
C VAL A 268 13.52 -3.63 3.67
N GLY A 269 13.26 -4.86 4.06
CA GLY A 269 14.08 -5.55 5.05
C GLY A 269 13.46 -6.86 5.49
N TYR A 270 14.15 -7.55 6.38
CA TYR A 270 13.67 -8.75 7.05
C TYR A 270 14.34 -8.91 8.41
N GLY A 271 13.74 -9.71 9.27
CA GLY A 271 14.25 -10.03 10.60
C GLY A 271 13.50 -11.18 11.23
N SER A 272 13.64 -11.33 12.54
CA SER A 272 12.88 -12.30 13.33
C SER A 272 12.49 -11.72 14.69
N GLU A 273 11.32 -12.09 15.18
CA GLU A 273 10.81 -11.74 16.51
C GLU A 273 10.13 -12.95 17.13
N ASN A 274 10.52 -13.32 18.35
CA ASN A 274 9.98 -14.47 19.08
C ASN A 274 10.03 -15.79 18.28
N GLY A 275 11.07 -15.97 17.46
CA GLY A 275 11.24 -17.15 16.60
C GLY A 275 10.45 -17.14 15.30
N VAL A 276 9.69 -16.08 15.01
CA VAL A 276 8.97 -15.89 13.75
C VAL A 276 9.78 -14.98 12.83
N GLU A 277 10.23 -15.50 11.69
CA GLU A 277 10.88 -14.70 10.66
C GLU A 277 9.84 -13.86 9.89
N TYR A 278 10.21 -12.63 9.51
CA TYR A 278 9.33 -11.72 8.77
C TYR A 278 10.08 -10.88 7.74
N THR A 279 9.35 -10.47 6.72
CA THR A 279 9.73 -9.41 5.78
C THR A 279 9.10 -8.09 6.22
N ILE A 280 9.89 -7.01 6.21
CA ILE A 280 9.42 -5.63 6.45
C ILE A 280 8.96 -5.06 5.11
N VAL A 281 7.70 -4.67 5.05
CA VAL A 281 7.07 -4.16 3.82
C VAL A 281 6.57 -2.75 4.03
N LYS A 282 7.00 -1.82 3.16
CA LYS A 282 6.49 -0.45 3.08
C LYS A 282 5.24 -0.44 2.23
N ASN A 283 4.14 0.09 2.77
CA ASN A 283 2.89 0.31 2.06
C ASN A 283 2.77 1.77 1.58
N SER A 284 1.75 2.07 0.79
CA SER A 284 1.45 3.38 0.21
C SER A 284 0.08 3.93 0.64
N TRP A 285 -0.34 3.64 1.88
CA TRP A 285 -1.64 4.08 2.43
C TRP A 285 -1.50 5.11 3.55
N GLY A 286 -0.38 5.86 3.53
CA GLY A 286 -0.07 6.86 4.54
C GLY A 286 0.51 6.28 5.84
N PRO A 287 1.12 7.14 6.68
CA PRO A 287 1.80 6.70 7.91
C PRO A 287 0.84 6.33 9.05
N SER A 288 -0.46 6.60 8.94
CA SER A 288 -1.46 6.23 9.94
C SER A 288 -1.95 4.79 9.81
N TRP A 289 -1.62 4.08 8.72
CA TRP A 289 -1.95 2.68 8.53
C TRP A 289 -0.85 1.77 9.07
N GLY A 290 -1.24 0.67 9.71
CA GLY A 290 -0.30 -0.35 10.19
C GLY A 290 0.77 0.18 11.15
N GLU A 291 1.97 -0.36 11.09
CA GLU A 291 3.13 0.07 11.88
C GLU A 291 3.79 1.30 11.23
N SER A 292 3.18 2.48 11.38
CA SER A 292 3.63 3.74 10.77
C SER A 292 3.76 3.67 9.24
N GLY A 293 2.82 3.01 8.58
CA GLY A 293 2.80 2.79 7.13
C GLY A 293 3.52 1.53 6.66
N TYR A 294 4.04 0.73 7.59
CA TYR A 294 4.69 -0.55 7.31
C TYR A 294 3.86 -1.72 7.83
N VAL A 295 4.20 -2.91 7.32
CA VAL A 295 3.64 -4.18 7.77
C VAL A 295 4.74 -5.22 7.83
N ARG A 296 4.64 -6.16 8.77
CA ARG A 296 5.52 -7.33 8.84
C ARG A 296 4.76 -8.56 8.36
N ILE A 297 5.28 -9.19 7.31
CA ILE A 297 4.70 -10.39 6.70
C ILE A 297 5.62 -11.57 7.02
N GLY A 298 5.07 -12.63 7.60
CA GLY A 298 5.81 -13.83 7.99
C GLY A 298 6.46 -14.52 6.79
N VAL A 299 7.63 -15.08 6.99
CA VAL A 299 8.37 -15.82 5.96
C VAL A 299 7.84 -17.24 5.87
N ALA A 300 7.47 -17.68 4.67
CA ALA A 300 7.09 -19.04 4.34
C ALA A 300 7.55 -19.38 2.92
N GLU A 301 7.87 -20.66 2.68
CA GLU A 301 8.24 -21.15 1.34
C GLU A 301 7.03 -21.21 0.39
N GLY A 302 7.29 -21.49 -0.86
CA GLY A 302 6.28 -21.46 -1.91
C GLY A 302 5.84 -20.02 -2.21
N ALA A 303 4.57 -19.79 -2.47
CA ALA A 303 4.03 -18.46 -2.75
C ALA A 303 4.27 -17.44 -1.62
N GLY A 304 4.55 -17.94 -0.40
CA GLY A 304 4.72 -17.10 0.78
C GLY A 304 3.41 -16.61 1.37
N ILE A 305 3.48 -16.03 2.57
CA ILE A 305 2.31 -15.40 3.20
C ILE A 305 1.86 -14.22 2.34
N CYS A 306 0.57 -14.07 2.10
CA CYS A 306 -0.04 -13.09 1.19
C CYS A 306 0.48 -13.16 -0.26
N GLY A 307 1.15 -14.26 -0.66
CA GLY A 307 1.68 -14.42 -2.01
C GLY A 307 2.99 -13.65 -2.29
N ILE A 308 3.66 -13.12 -1.28
CA ILE A 308 4.80 -12.19 -1.42
C ILE A 308 5.97 -12.74 -2.26
N ASN A 309 6.14 -14.06 -2.33
CA ASN A 309 7.22 -14.69 -3.12
C ASN A 309 6.83 -14.94 -4.58
N SER A 310 5.57 -14.66 -4.98
CA SER A 310 5.05 -15.03 -6.29
C SER A 310 5.26 -13.97 -7.36
N SER A 311 5.59 -12.74 -6.98
CA SER A 311 5.94 -11.68 -7.92
C SER A 311 6.83 -10.65 -7.21
N ALA A 312 8.10 -10.71 -7.52
CA ALA A 312 9.11 -9.79 -7.01
C ALA A 312 10.08 -9.42 -8.12
N SER A 313 10.48 -8.14 -8.19
CA SER A 313 11.48 -7.64 -9.14
C SER A 313 12.29 -6.51 -8.51
N GLN A 314 13.57 -6.41 -8.92
CA GLN A 314 14.50 -5.43 -8.37
C GLN A 314 15.20 -4.68 -9.51
N PRO A 315 15.15 -3.34 -9.50
CA PRO A 315 15.85 -2.51 -10.48
C PRO A 315 17.32 -2.32 -10.08
N GLN A 316 18.13 -2.07 -11.11
CA GLN A 316 19.49 -1.57 -10.99
C GLN A 316 19.55 -0.19 -11.66
N THR A 317 20.23 0.76 -11.04
CA THR A 317 20.46 2.11 -11.57
C THR A 317 21.93 2.31 -11.89
N ASN A 318 22.22 3.33 -12.69
CA ASN A 318 23.58 3.74 -13.00
C ASN A 318 24.16 4.59 -11.86
#